data_8dbc308db8a2b329de067f96aaf636fe
#
_entry.id   8dbc308db8a2b329de067f96aaf636fe
#
_cell.length_a   1.000
_cell.length_b   1.000
_cell.length_c   1.000
_cell.angle_alpha   90.00
_cell.angle_beta   90.00
_cell.angle_gamma   90.00
#
_symmetry.space_group_name_H-M   'P 1'
#
loop_
_entity.id
_entity.type
_entity.pdbx_description
1 polymer ?
#
loop_
_entity_poly.entity_id
_entity_poly.type
_entity_poly.pdbx_seq_one_letter_code
_entity_poly.pdbx_strand_id
1 'polypeptide(L)'
;MEQSKIRNFSIIAHIDHGKSTLADRILEQTEAVAKRDMEDQILDNMDLERERGITIKAHAVTLVYRANDGEAYTFNLIDTPGHVDFNYEVSRSLAACEGAVLVVDASQGIEAQTLANTYLAVDAGLEVVPVLNKIDLISADPDKVAAEIEDVIGIPAEDAPRISAKTGLNIKAVMEKIVTDIPAPQGDPDMPLRALIFDSYYDAYRGVIAYVRIKEGTVHPGDTIRMMAVGSEFTVVECGILRATSLEPAKSLSAGEVGYITASIKNVREARVGDTITLADRPAAEPLPGYRAVQPMVFCGVYPADGAHYADLRDALEKLQLNDAALTFEPETSVALGFGFRCGFLGLLHMEIIQERLEREYNLDLITTAPSVVYHITKTDGTKLSIDNPTNYPDPSHIALAEEPITNAHIYSPTEFVGNIMELCQDRRGIFKDMKYIDTDRVDIHYELPLNEIIYDFFDALKSRTRGYASFDYELIGYRKSELVKLDIMLNGEVVDALSFIIHAEKAYPRARKMVEKLKEKIPRQLFEVPVQACIGGKIIARETVKAMRKDVLAKCYGGDITRKKKLLEKQKEGKKRMRQLGT
;
A
#
# COMPACT_ATOMS: atom_id res chain seq x y z
N MET A 1 0.64 2.04 35.74
CA MET A 1 -0.84 2.18 35.69
C MET A 1 -1.47 0.91 36.25
N GLU A 2 -2.74 0.94 36.70
CA GLU A 2 -3.42 -0.28 37.12
C GLU A 2 -3.86 -1.07 35.90
N GLN A 3 -3.35 -2.28 35.72
CA GLN A 3 -3.54 -3.11 34.50
C GLN A 3 -5.03 -3.41 34.24
N SER A 4 -5.83 -3.62 35.27
CA SER A 4 -7.28 -3.87 35.17
C SER A 4 -8.07 -2.72 34.52
N LYS A 5 -7.53 -1.49 34.59
CA LYS A 5 -8.13 -0.27 34.04
C LYS A 5 -7.59 0.11 32.64
N ILE A 6 -6.75 -0.71 32.04
CA ILE A 6 -6.22 -0.47 30.68
C ILE A 6 -7.14 -1.13 29.66
N ARG A 7 -7.37 -0.44 28.55
CA ARG A 7 -8.05 -0.95 27.34
C ARG A 7 -7.20 -0.61 26.11
N ASN A 8 -6.62 -1.65 25.52
CA ASN A 8 -5.84 -1.51 24.29
C ASN A 8 -6.71 -1.95 23.12
N PHE A 9 -7.01 -1.06 22.22
CA PHE A 9 -7.90 -1.35 21.09
C PHE A 9 -7.50 -0.59 19.84
N SER A 10 -7.92 -1.15 18.72
CA SER A 10 -7.81 -0.54 17.40
C SER A 10 -9.18 -0.26 16.83
N ILE A 11 -9.26 0.67 15.89
CA ILE A 11 -10.47 0.89 15.08
C ILE A 11 -10.20 0.30 13.70
N ILE A 12 -11.04 -0.64 13.29
CA ILE A 12 -11.01 -1.27 11.98
C ILE A 12 -12.27 -0.89 11.18
N ALA A 13 -12.09 -0.58 9.93
CA ALA A 13 -13.18 -0.16 9.04
C ALA A 13 -12.78 -0.31 7.58
N HIS A 14 -13.77 -0.35 6.69
CA HIS A 14 -13.52 -0.09 5.27
C HIS A 14 -13.23 1.40 5.04
N ILE A 15 -12.61 1.73 3.90
CA ILE A 15 -12.37 3.12 3.47
C ILE A 15 -13.71 3.87 3.46
N ASP A 16 -13.73 5.11 3.92
CA ASP A 16 -14.89 6.00 4.01
C ASP A 16 -16.00 5.55 4.99
N HIS A 17 -15.86 4.48 5.76
CA HIS A 17 -16.84 4.11 6.80
C HIS A 17 -16.79 4.98 8.06
N GLY A 18 -15.80 5.88 8.16
CA GLY A 18 -15.71 6.89 9.20
C GLY A 18 -14.78 6.54 10.37
N LYS A 19 -13.73 5.75 10.12
CA LYS A 19 -12.70 5.37 11.09
C LYS A 19 -12.04 6.59 11.74
N SER A 20 -11.40 7.45 10.95
CA SER A 20 -10.70 8.64 11.44
C SER A 20 -11.65 9.63 12.13
N THR A 21 -12.87 9.78 11.61
CA THR A 21 -13.91 10.63 12.24
C THR A 21 -14.33 10.10 13.61
N LEU A 22 -14.45 8.77 13.78
CA LEU A 22 -14.73 8.19 15.10
C LEU A 22 -13.56 8.40 16.07
N ALA A 23 -12.32 8.22 15.59
CA ALA A 23 -11.12 8.48 16.39
C ALA A 23 -11.09 9.93 16.89
N ASP A 24 -11.36 10.92 16.02
CA ASP A 24 -11.48 12.33 16.40
C ASP A 24 -12.53 12.57 17.49
N ARG A 25 -13.70 11.91 17.41
CA ARG A 25 -14.75 12.05 18.43
C ARG A 25 -14.35 11.44 19.77
N ILE A 26 -13.60 10.33 19.76
CA ILE A 26 -13.05 9.75 21.00
C ILE A 26 -12.03 10.71 21.62
N LEU A 27 -11.13 11.31 20.83
CA LEU A 27 -10.18 12.33 21.28
C LEU A 27 -10.87 13.55 21.88
N GLU A 28 -11.93 14.03 21.22
CA GLU A 28 -12.72 15.17 21.68
C GLU A 28 -13.41 14.88 23.03
N GLN A 29 -14.06 13.72 23.17
CA GLN A 29 -14.79 13.35 24.38
C GLN A 29 -13.90 13.01 25.57
N THR A 30 -12.65 12.59 25.33
CA THR A 30 -11.65 12.37 26.37
C THR A 30 -10.86 13.63 26.71
N GLU A 31 -11.17 14.77 26.06
CA GLU A 31 -10.46 16.05 26.23
C GLU A 31 -8.93 15.92 26.02
N ALA A 32 -8.51 14.93 25.21
CA ALA A 32 -7.11 14.66 24.93
C ALA A 32 -6.45 15.79 24.12
N VAL A 33 -7.26 16.54 23.37
CA VAL A 33 -6.87 17.72 22.60
C VAL A 33 -7.81 18.86 22.96
N ALA A 34 -7.26 20.05 23.18
CA ALA A 34 -8.09 21.21 23.48
C ALA A 34 -9.00 21.54 22.29
N LYS A 35 -10.27 21.89 22.55
CA LYS A 35 -11.27 22.16 21.48
C LYS A 35 -10.80 23.16 20.41
N ARG A 36 -9.95 24.13 20.79
CA ARG A 36 -9.38 25.14 19.87
C ARG A 36 -8.32 24.56 18.93
N ASP A 37 -7.70 23.43 19.31
CA ASP A 37 -6.59 22.79 18.61
C ASP A 37 -7.06 21.50 17.88
N MET A 38 -8.39 21.21 17.92
CA MET A 38 -9.00 20.11 17.17
C MET A 38 -9.09 20.46 15.69
N GLU A 39 -8.50 19.61 14.88
CA GLU A 39 -8.61 19.61 13.42
C GLU A 39 -9.28 18.32 12.96
N ASP A 40 -9.84 18.29 11.77
CA ASP A 40 -10.37 17.06 11.18
C ASP A 40 -9.21 16.09 10.92
N GLN A 41 -9.41 14.81 11.26
CA GLN A 41 -8.41 13.74 11.09
C GLN A 41 -7.07 14.05 11.81
N ILE A 42 -7.16 14.42 13.07
CA ILE A 42 -6.01 14.89 13.86
C ILE A 42 -4.91 13.82 14.04
N LEU A 43 -5.25 12.54 13.98
CA LEU A 43 -4.29 11.44 14.02
C LEU A 43 -3.59 11.22 12.67
N ASP A 44 -4.21 11.64 11.57
CA ASP A 44 -3.62 11.56 10.24
C ASP A 44 -2.63 12.73 10.05
N ASN A 45 -1.36 12.48 10.34
CA ASN A 45 -0.32 13.51 10.40
C ASN A 45 0.22 13.93 9.02
N MET A 46 -0.03 13.14 7.99
CA MET A 46 0.42 13.45 6.63
C MET A 46 -0.69 14.18 5.85
N ASP A 47 -0.32 15.20 5.07
CA ASP A 47 -1.27 15.86 4.17
C ASP A 47 -1.92 14.86 3.20
N LEU A 48 -1.16 13.85 2.76
CA LEU A 48 -1.65 12.78 1.89
C LEU A 48 -2.71 11.88 2.55
N GLU A 49 -2.59 11.61 3.85
CA GLU A 49 -3.60 10.85 4.62
C GLU A 49 -4.93 11.61 4.62
N ARG A 50 -4.86 12.92 4.91
CA ARG A 50 -6.04 13.80 4.95
C ARG A 50 -6.69 13.98 3.57
N GLU A 51 -5.90 14.18 2.52
CA GLU A 51 -6.39 14.34 1.15
C GLU A 51 -7.05 13.08 0.59
N ARG A 52 -6.46 11.91 0.88
CA ARG A 52 -6.96 10.61 0.39
C ARG A 52 -8.00 9.97 1.31
N GLY A 53 -8.18 10.49 2.53
CA GLY A 53 -9.09 9.95 3.54
C GLY A 53 -8.68 8.55 4.03
N ILE A 54 -7.39 8.22 4.00
CA ILE A 54 -6.85 6.92 4.42
C ILE A 54 -5.72 7.10 5.42
N THR A 55 -5.67 6.28 6.44
CA THR A 55 -4.52 6.17 7.33
C THR A 55 -3.43 5.34 6.65
N ILE A 56 -2.24 5.89 6.54
CA ILE A 56 -1.06 5.25 5.91
C ILE A 56 -0.17 4.63 6.97
N LYS A 57 0.08 5.36 8.07
CA LYS A 57 0.86 4.89 9.21
C LYS A 57 0.00 4.64 10.44
N ALA A 58 0.38 3.64 11.25
CA ALA A 58 -0.25 3.43 12.53
C ALA A 58 0.07 4.59 13.48
N HIS A 59 -0.93 5.07 14.18
CA HIS A 59 -0.78 6.05 15.24
C HIS A 59 -1.31 5.48 16.55
N ALA A 60 -0.60 5.72 17.64
CA ALA A 60 -1.05 5.30 18.95
C ALA A 60 -1.20 6.51 19.86
N VAL A 61 -2.27 6.52 20.64
CA VAL A 61 -2.54 7.58 21.60
C VAL A 61 -3.10 7.00 22.90
N THR A 62 -2.57 7.50 24.01
CA THR A 62 -3.04 7.16 25.36
C THR A 62 -3.97 8.23 25.88
N LEU A 63 -5.20 7.83 26.20
CA LEU A 63 -6.31 8.67 26.62
C LEU A 63 -6.77 8.26 28.03
N VAL A 64 -7.45 9.15 28.72
CA VAL A 64 -8.11 8.84 30.02
C VAL A 64 -9.61 9.04 29.83
N TYR A 65 -10.38 7.98 30.02
CA TYR A 65 -11.83 8.02 29.98
C TYR A 65 -12.46 7.78 31.35
N ARG A 66 -13.39 8.63 31.73
CA ARG A 66 -14.22 8.44 32.95
C ARG A 66 -15.53 7.77 32.58
N ALA A 67 -15.65 6.50 32.94
CA ALA A 67 -16.81 5.69 32.62
C ALA A 67 -18.01 5.98 33.53
N ASN A 68 -19.17 5.40 33.16
CA ASN A 68 -20.41 5.57 33.95
C ASN A 68 -20.35 4.92 35.33
N ASP A 69 -19.43 3.97 35.56
CA ASP A 69 -19.15 3.38 36.87
C ASP A 69 -18.41 4.33 37.83
N GLY A 70 -18.00 5.51 37.34
CA GLY A 70 -17.25 6.52 38.09
C GLY A 70 -15.74 6.33 38.08
N GLU A 71 -15.24 5.23 37.50
CA GLU A 71 -13.83 4.90 37.45
C GLU A 71 -13.15 5.54 36.21
N ALA A 72 -11.83 5.73 36.30
CA ALA A 72 -11.02 6.22 35.20
C ALA A 72 -10.29 5.07 34.52
N TYR A 73 -10.50 4.93 33.25
CA TYR A 73 -9.84 3.94 32.38
C TYR A 73 -8.79 4.58 31.50
N THR A 74 -7.70 3.86 31.31
CA THR A 74 -6.67 4.23 30.31
C THR A 74 -6.98 3.56 29.00
N PHE A 75 -7.31 4.35 27.99
CA PHE A 75 -7.54 3.90 26.63
C PHE A 75 -6.27 4.08 25.81
N ASN A 76 -5.73 3.00 25.27
CA ASN A 76 -4.68 3.05 24.25
C ASN A 76 -5.34 2.76 22.91
N LEU A 77 -5.63 3.81 22.18
CA LEU A 77 -6.14 3.73 20.80
C LEU A 77 -4.96 3.57 19.87
N ILE A 78 -4.93 2.47 19.13
CA ILE A 78 -3.96 2.20 18.06
C ILE A 78 -4.70 2.31 16.73
N ASP A 79 -4.53 3.42 16.03
CA ASP A 79 -5.12 3.64 14.72
C ASP A 79 -4.30 2.90 13.66
N THR A 80 -4.97 2.12 12.80
CA THR A 80 -4.32 1.22 11.83
C THR A 80 -4.58 1.66 10.40
N PRO A 81 -3.64 1.43 9.47
CA PRO A 81 -3.96 1.54 8.04
C PRO A 81 -5.18 0.72 7.65
N GLY A 82 -5.94 1.18 6.65
CA GLY A 82 -7.14 0.48 6.19
C GLY A 82 -6.96 -0.28 4.89
N HIS A 83 -5.80 -0.21 4.23
CA HIS A 83 -5.58 -0.72 2.88
C HIS A 83 -4.80 -2.05 2.86
N VAL A 84 -5.11 -2.91 1.89
CA VAL A 84 -4.50 -4.24 1.71
C VAL A 84 -2.97 -4.24 1.62
N ASP A 85 -2.38 -3.21 1.02
CA ASP A 85 -0.92 -3.09 0.91
C ASP A 85 -0.21 -3.10 2.27
N PHE A 86 -0.90 -2.70 3.34
CA PHE A 86 -0.38 -2.57 4.71
C PHE A 86 -0.86 -3.68 5.66
N ASN A 87 -1.31 -4.82 5.13
CA ASN A 87 -1.86 -5.93 5.95
C ASN A 87 -0.92 -6.41 7.05
N TYR A 88 0.40 -6.35 6.82
CA TYR A 88 1.37 -6.74 7.83
C TYR A 88 1.39 -5.76 9.00
N GLU A 89 1.43 -4.45 8.74
CA GLU A 89 1.39 -3.39 9.73
C GLU A 89 0.08 -3.45 10.53
N VAL A 90 -1.06 -3.65 9.84
CA VAL A 90 -2.37 -3.87 10.47
C VAL A 90 -2.31 -5.06 11.43
N SER A 91 -1.80 -6.19 10.97
CA SER A 91 -1.66 -7.40 11.79
C SER A 91 -0.80 -7.17 13.04
N ARG A 92 0.28 -6.37 12.95
CA ARG A 92 1.14 -6.07 14.12
C ARG A 92 0.49 -5.09 15.09
N SER A 93 -0.20 -4.10 14.59
CA SER A 93 -0.98 -3.16 15.39
C SER A 93 -2.11 -3.87 16.13
N LEU A 94 -2.83 -4.77 15.47
CA LEU A 94 -3.85 -5.61 16.10
C LEU A 94 -3.25 -6.52 17.17
N ALA A 95 -2.08 -7.14 16.95
CA ALA A 95 -1.39 -7.96 17.94
C ALA A 95 -0.98 -7.18 19.20
N ALA A 96 -0.94 -5.85 19.14
CA ALA A 96 -0.71 -4.98 20.30
C ALA A 96 -1.97 -4.74 21.14
N CYS A 97 -3.16 -5.09 20.62
CA CYS A 97 -4.46 -4.83 21.23
C CYS A 97 -5.05 -6.08 21.92
N GLU A 98 -6.08 -5.86 22.72
CA GLU A 98 -6.99 -6.86 23.27
C GLU A 98 -8.37 -6.80 22.60
N GLY A 99 -8.70 -5.70 21.92
CA GLY A 99 -9.96 -5.55 21.20
C GLY A 99 -9.85 -4.73 19.94
N ALA A 100 -10.87 -4.85 19.09
CA ALA A 100 -11.03 -4.07 17.88
C ALA A 100 -12.46 -3.50 17.78
N VAL A 101 -12.57 -2.21 17.52
CA VAL A 101 -13.87 -1.56 17.25
C VAL A 101 -14.10 -1.63 15.74
N LEU A 102 -15.07 -2.43 15.32
CA LEU A 102 -15.44 -2.62 13.92
C LEU A 102 -16.49 -1.59 13.51
N VAL A 103 -16.09 -0.60 12.71
CA VAL A 103 -16.99 0.44 12.23
C VAL A 103 -17.56 0.05 10.87
N VAL A 104 -18.88 -0.07 10.79
CA VAL A 104 -19.61 -0.38 9.56
C VAL A 104 -20.56 0.77 9.22
N ASP A 105 -20.55 1.20 7.97
CA ASP A 105 -21.48 2.19 7.44
C ASP A 105 -22.88 1.57 7.34
N ALA A 106 -23.85 2.12 8.07
CA ALA A 106 -25.23 1.64 8.10
C ALA A 106 -25.98 1.80 6.75
N SER A 107 -25.40 2.50 5.78
CA SER A 107 -25.97 2.65 4.44
C SER A 107 -25.35 1.72 3.39
N GLN A 108 -24.11 1.27 3.62
CA GLN A 108 -23.36 0.42 2.68
C GLN A 108 -23.25 -1.04 3.14
N GLY A 109 -23.20 -1.27 4.48
CA GLY A 109 -23.02 -2.59 5.06
C GLY A 109 -21.58 -3.10 4.98
N ILE A 110 -21.42 -4.43 4.91
CA ILE A 110 -20.11 -5.09 4.89
C ILE A 110 -19.43 -4.92 3.54
N GLU A 111 -18.14 -4.58 3.56
CA GLU A 111 -17.27 -4.41 2.41
C GLU A 111 -16.02 -5.33 2.53
N ALA A 112 -15.22 -5.47 1.45
CA ALA A 112 -14.06 -6.38 1.42
C ALA A 112 -13.09 -6.19 2.58
N GLN A 113 -12.68 -4.95 2.84
CA GLN A 113 -11.74 -4.64 3.92
C GLN A 113 -12.37 -4.81 5.31
N THR A 114 -13.70 -4.67 5.44
CA THR A 114 -14.42 -4.98 6.68
C THR A 114 -14.16 -6.43 7.08
N LEU A 115 -14.35 -7.36 6.14
CA LEU A 115 -14.14 -8.79 6.38
C LEU A 115 -12.66 -9.13 6.59
N ALA A 116 -11.78 -8.66 5.70
CA ALA A 116 -10.34 -8.93 5.80
C ALA A 116 -9.77 -8.48 7.15
N ASN A 117 -10.06 -7.24 7.56
CA ASN A 117 -9.59 -6.70 8.83
C ASN A 117 -10.23 -7.39 10.05
N THR A 118 -11.50 -7.80 9.93
CA THR A 118 -12.16 -8.55 11.01
C THR A 118 -11.54 -9.93 11.20
N TYR A 119 -11.25 -10.64 10.11
CA TYR A 119 -10.54 -11.93 10.20
C TYR A 119 -9.15 -11.78 10.81
N LEU A 120 -8.39 -10.75 10.43
CA LEU A 120 -7.10 -10.45 11.07
C LEU A 120 -7.25 -10.20 12.58
N ALA A 121 -8.31 -9.51 13.01
CA ALA A 121 -8.59 -9.27 14.42
C ALA A 121 -8.96 -10.55 15.16
N VAL A 122 -9.83 -11.39 14.59
CA VAL A 122 -10.24 -12.69 15.15
C VAL A 122 -9.04 -13.65 15.23
N ASP A 123 -8.23 -13.73 14.18
CA ASP A 123 -7.02 -14.56 14.15
C ASP A 123 -5.97 -14.10 15.19
N ALA A 124 -5.94 -12.81 15.49
CA ALA A 124 -5.13 -12.26 16.58
C ALA A 124 -5.72 -12.50 17.98
N GLY A 125 -6.91 -13.09 18.07
CA GLY A 125 -7.62 -13.38 19.33
C GLY A 125 -8.24 -12.16 20.00
N LEU A 126 -8.58 -11.11 19.23
CA LEU A 126 -9.17 -9.89 19.78
C LEU A 126 -10.69 -10.04 19.95
N GLU A 127 -11.21 -9.35 20.98
CA GLU A 127 -12.65 -9.11 21.10
C GLU A 127 -13.07 -8.04 20.10
N VAL A 128 -14.04 -8.34 19.24
CA VAL A 128 -14.51 -7.43 18.19
C VAL A 128 -15.82 -6.80 18.62
N VAL A 129 -15.83 -5.47 18.72
CA VAL A 129 -16.99 -4.66 19.09
C VAL A 129 -17.56 -3.97 17.87
N PRO A 130 -18.69 -4.43 17.29
CA PRO A 130 -19.31 -3.80 16.13
C PRO A 130 -19.95 -2.46 16.49
N VAL A 131 -19.85 -1.50 15.56
CA VAL A 131 -20.44 -0.15 15.66
C VAL A 131 -21.05 0.22 14.32
N LEU A 132 -22.32 0.62 14.32
CA LEU A 132 -23.05 1.04 13.14
C LEU A 132 -22.99 2.56 12.99
N ASN A 133 -22.23 3.04 12.02
CA ASN A 133 -22.00 4.47 11.79
C ASN A 133 -22.90 5.03 10.69
N LYS A 134 -22.93 6.35 10.58
CA LYS A 134 -23.67 7.14 9.58
C LYS A 134 -25.19 6.94 9.65
N ILE A 135 -25.74 6.71 10.84
CA ILE A 135 -27.22 6.59 11.02
C ILE A 135 -27.98 7.88 10.73
N ASP A 136 -27.29 9.00 10.52
CA ASP A 136 -27.82 10.28 10.07
C ASP A 136 -28.18 10.30 8.58
N LEU A 137 -27.74 9.33 7.80
CA LEU A 137 -28.08 9.23 6.38
C LEU A 137 -29.50 8.67 6.17
N ILE A 138 -30.21 9.20 5.19
CA ILE A 138 -31.57 8.73 4.83
C ILE A 138 -31.57 7.28 4.34
N SER A 139 -30.48 6.84 3.72
CA SER A 139 -30.29 5.47 3.21
C SER A 139 -29.80 4.47 4.27
N ALA A 140 -29.58 4.92 5.52
CA ALA A 140 -29.09 4.04 6.57
C ALA A 140 -30.18 3.05 7.02
N ASP A 141 -29.79 1.76 7.09
CA ASP A 141 -30.61 0.67 7.64
C ASP A 141 -29.79 -0.11 8.67
N PRO A 142 -29.72 0.40 9.93
CA PRO A 142 -28.90 -0.22 10.96
C PRO A 142 -29.34 -1.64 11.33
N ASP A 143 -30.66 -1.94 11.25
CA ASP A 143 -31.17 -3.27 11.61
C ASP A 143 -30.75 -4.31 10.55
N LYS A 144 -30.82 -3.97 9.26
CA LYS A 144 -30.34 -4.80 8.18
C LYS A 144 -28.84 -5.07 8.30
N VAL A 145 -28.05 -4.03 8.56
CA VAL A 145 -26.58 -4.15 8.66
C VAL A 145 -26.15 -4.94 9.91
N ALA A 146 -26.87 -4.81 11.04
CA ALA A 146 -26.62 -5.62 12.22
C ALA A 146 -26.84 -7.12 11.90
N ALA A 147 -27.95 -7.47 11.25
CA ALA A 147 -28.21 -8.85 10.83
C ALA A 147 -27.15 -9.36 9.83
N GLU A 148 -26.71 -8.53 8.91
CA GLU A 148 -25.64 -8.85 7.96
C GLU A 148 -24.31 -9.18 8.68
N ILE A 149 -23.93 -8.43 9.72
CA ILE A 149 -22.75 -8.69 10.54
C ILE A 149 -22.86 -10.05 11.25
N GLU A 150 -24.02 -10.36 11.82
CA GLU A 150 -24.25 -11.65 12.49
C GLU A 150 -24.20 -12.82 11.52
N ASP A 151 -24.86 -12.70 10.37
CA ASP A 151 -24.97 -13.78 9.39
C ASP A 151 -23.64 -14.05 8.65
N VAL A 152 -22.87 -13.00 8.32
CA VAL A 152 -21.68 -13.10 7.48
C VAL A 152 -20.41 -13.28 8.32
N ILE A 153 -20.30 -12.53 9.43
CA ILE A 153 -19.09 -12.53 10.27
C ILE A 153 -19.26 -13.45 11.47
N GLY A 154 -20.50 -13.65 11.94
CA GLY A 154 -20.81 -14.46 13.12
C GLY A 154 -20.59 -13.73 14.44
N ILE A 155 -20.53 -12.39 14.42
CA ILE A 155 -20.36 -11.56 15.61
C ILE A 155 -21.73 -10.97 15.99
N PRO A 156 -22.19 -11.09 17.26
CA PRO A 156 -23.45 -10.47 17.71
C PRO A 156 -23.44 -8.97 17.50
N ALA A 157 -24.43 -8.42 16.82
CA ALA A 157 -24.52 -7.00 16.48
C ALA A 157 -25.88 -6.36 16.82
N GLU A 158 -26.82 -7.11 17.42
CA GLU A 158 -28.12 -6.60 17.81
C GLU A 158 -28.01 -5.38 18.76
N ASP A 159 -27.09 -5.47 19.74
CA ASP A 159 -26.78 -4.42 20.71
C ASP A 159 -25.66 -3.47 20.28
N ALA A 160 -25.26 -3.49 19.02
CA ALA A 160 -24.20 -2.64 18.51
C ALA A 160 -24.58 -1.14 18.63
N PRO A 161 -23.69 -0.27 19.12
CA PRO A 161 -23.94 1.16 19.18
C PRO A 161 -24.24 1.72 17.80
N ARG A 162 -25.36 2.44 17.69
CA ARG A 162 -25.80 3.14 16.48
C ARG A 162 -25.40 4.59 16.59
N ILE A 163 -24.45 5.02 15.77
CA ILE A 163 -23.79 6.31 15.91
C ILE A 163 -23.81 7.14 14.63
N SER A 164 -23.59 8.43 14.80
CA SER A 164 -23.08 9.29 13.74
C SER A 164 -21.80 9.96 14.22
N ALA A 165 -20.65 9.47 13.74
CA ALA A 165 -19.37 10.07 14.05
C ALA A 165 -19.29 11.53 13.55
N LYS A 166 -19.94 11.84 12.42
CA LYS A 166 -20.02 13.20 11.87
C LYS A 166 -20.71 14.18 12.82
N THR A 167 -21.82 13.80 13.41
CA THR A 167 -22.61 14.67 14.30
C THR A 167 -22.25 14.52 15.77
N GLY A 168 -21.42 13.50 16.13
CA GLY A 168 -21.07 13.19 17.51
C GLY A 168 -22.16 12.41 18.29
N LEU A 169 -23.19 11.91 17.58
CA LEU A 169 -24.32 11.20 18.19
C LEU A 169 -23.87 9.83 18.73
N ASN A 170 -24.24 9.54 19.98
CA ASN A 170 -24.02 8.25 20.68
C ASN A 170 -22.57 7.78 20.81
N ILE A 171 -21.56 8.64 20.65
CA ILE A 171 -20.14 8.27 20.79
C ILE A 171 -19.84 7.70 22.17
N LYS A 172 -20.46 8.25 23.23
CA LYS A 172 -20.30 7.74 24.58
C LYS A 172 -20.69 6.26 24.72
N ALA A 173 -21.70 5.80 23.99
CA ALA A 173 -22.10 4.39 24.00
C ALA A 173 -20.98 3.46 23.48
N VAL A 174 -20.21 3.91 22.48
CA VAL A 174 -19.03 3.17 21.99
C VAL A 174 -17.97 3.08 23.10
N MET A 175 -17.70 4.18 23.79
CA MET A 175 -16.69 4.20 24.85
C MET A 175 -17.06 3.31 26.04
N GLU A 176 -18.35 3.28 26.43
CA GLU A 176 -18.85 2.35 27.44
C GLU A 176 -18.72 0.88 26.99
N LYS A 177 -19.03 0.58 25.73
CA LYS A 177 -18.84 -0.75 25.15
C LYS A 177 -17.35 -1.17 25.17
N ILE A 178 -16.43 -0.27 24.88
CA ILE A 178 -14.98 -0.53 25.00
C ILE A 178 -14.61 -0.89 26.44
N VAL A 179 -15.17 -0.21 27.44
CA VAL A 179 -14.92 -0.52 28.87
C VAL A 179 -15.46 -1.89 29.27
N THR A 180 -16.67 -2.25 28.81
CA THR A 180 -17.37 -3.48 29.22
C THR A 180 -16.92 -4.71 28.47
N ASP A 181 -16.73 -4.60 27.16
CA ASP A 181 -16.57 -5.75 26.28
C ASP A 181 -15.09 -6.07 25.99
N ILE A 182 -14.23 -5.04 25.90
CA ILE A 182 -12.80 -5.29 25.66
C ILE A 182 -12.11 -5.66 26.98
N PRO A 183 -11.45 -6.83 27.05
CA PRO A 183 -10.79 -7.27 28.28
C PRO A 183 -9.57 -6.40 28.63
N ALA A 184 -9.25 -6.35 29.91
CA ALA A 184 -7.99 -5.77 30.38
C ALA A 184 -6.80 -6.61 29.87
N PRO A 185 -5.66 -5.98 29.57
CA PRO A 185 -4.46 -6.70 29.17
C PRO A 185 -3.99 -7.62 30.29
N GLN A 186 -3.43 -8.76 29.89
CA GLN A 186 -2.78 -9.70 30.80
C GLN A 186 -1.26 -9.58 30.66
N GLY A 187 -0.54 -10.12 31.63
CA GLY A 187 0.91 -10.17 31.67
C GLY A 187 1.46 -9.96 33.07
N ASP A 188 2.63 -10.48 33.35
CA ASP A 188 3.30 -10.39 34.64
C ASP A 188 4.49 -9.42 34.55
N PRO A 189 4.50 -8.32 35.32
CA PRO A 189 5.57 -7.34 35.30
C PRO A 189 6.91 -7.89 35.85
N ASP A 190 6.91 -9.00 36.56
CA ASP A 190 8.13 -9.63 37.11
C ASP A 190 8.75 -10.67 36.21
N MET A 191 8.10 -11.03 35.08
CA MET A 191 8.66 -11.93 34.08
C MET A 191 9.73 -11.24 33.23
N PRO A 192 10.57 -12.00 32.48
CA PRO A 192 11.48 -11.42 31.50
C PRO A 192 10.74 -10.55 30.49
N LEU A 193 11.32 -9.38 30.16
CA LEU A 193 10.68 -8.43 29.25
C LEU A 193 10.40 -9.07 27.89
N ARG A 194 9.15 -8.93 27.45
CA ARG A 194 8.72 -9.15 26.06
C ARG A 194 7.85 -7.99 25.61
N ALA A 195 8.41 -7.13 24.79
CA ALA A 195 7.68 -6.00 24.22
C ALA A 195 7.59 -6.15 22.68
N LEU A 196 6.39 -6.02 22.15
CA LEU A 196 6.12 -6.04 20.70
C LEU A 196 6.35 -4.65 20.12
N ILE A 197 7.20 -4.55 19.10
CA ILE A 197 7.27 -3.34 18.27
C ILE A 197 6.12 -3.43 17.25
N PHE A 198 5.12 -2.55 17.36
CA PHE A 198 4.02 -2.54 16.41
C PHE A 198 4.15 -1.43 15.36
N ASP A 199 4.92 -0.37 15.63
CA ASP A 199 5.34 0.64 14.66
C ASP A 199 6.66 1.30 15.10
N SER A 200 7.28 2.07 14.20
CA SER A 200 8.48 2.84 14.47
C SER A 200 8.53 4.12 13.65
N TYR A 201 9.09 5.17 14.26
CA TYR A 201 9.23 6.49 13.65
C TYR A 201 10.66 6.98 13.83
N TYR A 202 11.25 7.58 12.80
CA TYR A 202 12.57 8.21 12.89
C TYR A 202 12.45 9.71 13.16
N ASP A 203 13.06 10.13 14.24
CA ASP A 203 13.21 11.53 14.63
C ASP A 203 14.68 11.96 14.47
N ALA A 204 14.94 13.12 13.87
CA ALA A 204 16.30 13.58 13.58
C ALA A 204 17.16 13.82 14.85
N TYR A 205 16.53 14.06 16.00
CA TYR A 205 17.19 14.34 17.27
C TYR A 205 17.28 13.14 18.19
N ARG A 206 16.22 12.29 18.21
CA ARG A 206 16.08 11.14 19.11
C ARG A 206 16.47 9.81 18.45
N GLY A 207 16.65 9.79 17.14
CA GLY A 207 16.80 8.56 16.37
C GLY A 207 15.47 7.83 16.20
N VAL A 208 15.50 6.50 16.12
CA VAL A 208 14.28 5.70 16.02
C VAL A 208 13.53 5.70 17.34
N ILE A 209 12.26 6.05 17.27
CA ILE A 209 11.28 5.93 18.34
C ILE A 209 10.47 4.68 18.05
N ALA A 210 10.64 3.62 18.85
CA ALA A 210 9.89 2.38 18.71
C ALA A 210 8.59 2.47 19.50
N TYR A 211 7.45 2.25 18.85
CA TYR A 211 6.15 2.14 19.50
C TYR A 211 5.95 0.70 19.95
N VAL A 212 5.75 0.52 21.24
CA VAL A 212 5.79 -0.79 21.86
C VAL A 212 4.56 -1.09 22.68
N ARG A 213 4.19 -2.36 22.70
CA ARG A 213 3.24 -2.97 23.63
C ARG A 213 4.00 -3.92 24.55
N ILE A 214 4.03 -3.62 25.84
CA ILE A 214 4.66 -4.50 26.83
C ILE A 214 3.71 -5.67 27.11
N LYS A 215 4.08 -6.86 26.69
CA LYS A 215 3.31 -8.09 26.95
C LYS A 215 3.68 -8.67 28.32
N GLU A 216 4.98 -8.70 28.66
CA GLU A 216 5.50 -9.18 29.95
C GLU A 216 6.70 -8.36 30.38
N GLY A 217 6.96 -8.35 31.67
CA GLY A 217 8.11 -7.66 32.25
C GLY A 217 7.93 -6.15 32.39
N THR A 218 9.03 -5.49 32.69
CA THR A 218 9.11 -4.03 32.86
C THR A 218 10.41 -3.52 32.25
N VAL A 219 10.38 -2.35 31.61
CA VAL A 219 11.54 -1.66 31.03
C VAL A 219 11.70 -0.28 31.66
N HIS A 220 12.96 0.12 31.92
CA HIS A 220 13.33 1.42 32.47
C HIS A 220 14.34 2.14 31.58
N PRO A 221 14.42 3.46 31.64
CA PRO A 221 15.57 4.19 31.12
C PRO A 221 16.87 3.69 31.76
N GLY A 222 17.91 3.46 30.94
CA GLY A 222 19.18 2.88 31.36
C GLY A 222 19.31 1.37 31.18
N ASP A 223 18.21 0.64 30.97
CA ASP A 223 18.25 -0.79 30.69
C ASP A 223 18.90 -1.06 29.32
N THR A 224 19.66 -2.14 29.21
CA THR A 224 20.14 -2.63 27.92
C THR A 224 19.14 -3.60 27.32
N ILE A 225 18.55 -3.22 26.21
CA ILE A 225 17.58 -4.02 25.45
C ILE A 225 18.23 -4.71 24.27
N ARG A 226 17.66 -5.86 23.87
CA ARG A 226 18.02 -6.62 22.69
C ARG A 226 16.80 -6.80 21.79
N MET A 227 16.99 -6.55 20.49
CA MET A 227 16.04 -6.90 19.43
C MET A 227 16.20 -8.39 19.10
N MET A 228 15.18 -9.21 19.36
CA MET A 228 15.34 -10.67 19.30
C MET A 228 15.53 -11.20 17.88
N ALA A 229 14.90 -10.62 16.87
CA ALA A 229 15.02 -11.04 15.48
C ALA A 229 16.26 -10.47 14.79
N VAL A 230 16.59 -9.21 15.05
CA VAL A 230 17.77 -8.54 14.44
C VAL A 230 19.06 -8.84 15.21
N GLY A 231 18.96 -9.05 16.54
CA GLY A 231 20.09 -9.35 17.42
C GLY A 231 20.86 -8.13 17.93
N SER A 232 20.48 -6.92 17.54
CA SER A 232 21.12 -5.67 17.97
C SER A 232 20.77 -5.32 19.41
N GLU A 233 21.75 -4.75 20.14
CA GLU A 233 21.58 -4.30 21.53
C GLU A 233 21.71 -2.78 21.63
N PHE A 234 20.86 -2.17 22.48
CA PHE A 234 20.84 -0.74 22.70
C PHE A 234 20.52 -0.41 24.15
N THR A 235 21.02 0.72 24.64
CA THR A 235 20.64 1.24 25.96
C THR A 235 19.45 2.17 25.80
N VAL A 236 18.40 1.92 26.58
CA VAL A 236 17.20 2.77 26.63
C VAL A 236 17.56 4.16 27.16
N VAL A 237 17.32 5.17 26.33
CA VAL A 237 17.51 6.58 26.73
C VAL A 237 16.28 7.11 27.44
N GLU A 238 15.11 6.83 26.87
CA GLU A 238 13.83 7.29 27.38
C GLU A 238 12.73 6.28 27.04
N CYS A 239 11.77 6.11 27.94
CA CYS A 239 10.50 5.44 27.64
C CYS A 239 9.35 6.28 28.16
N GLY A 240 8.14 6.08 27.62
CA GLY A 240 6.99 6.87 28.04
C GLY A 240 5.72 6.53 27.28
N ILE A 241 4.70 7.36 27.46
CA ILE A 241 3.38 7.22 26.87
C ILE A 241 3.19 8.19 25.68
N LEU A 242 2.32 7.79 24.78
CA LEU A 242 2.01 8.52 23.54
C LEU A 242 0.77 9.40 23.79
N ARG A 243 0.93 10.72 23.80
CA ARG A 243 -0.20 11.66 23.80
C ARG A 243 -0.53 12.06 22.35
N ALA A 244 -1.70 12.62 22.15
CA ALA A 244 -2.15 13.00 20.80
C ALA A 244 -1.17 13.96 20.07
N THR A 245 -0.49 14.84 20.80
CA THR A 245 0.41 15.85 20.22
C THR A 245 1.84 15.82 20.77
N SER A 246 2.16 14.89 21.69
CA SER A 246 3.46 14.88 22.37
C SER A 246 3.82 13.51 22.94
N LEU A 247 5.11 13.32 23.19
CA LEU A 247 5.65 12.18 23.92
C LEU A 247 5.80 12.59 25.39
N GLU A 248 5.25 11.80 26.31
CA GLU A 248 5.33 12.06 27.76
C GLU A 248 6.24 11.01 28.42
N PRO A 249 7.44 11.40 28.89
CA PRO A 249 8.37 10.49 29.53
C PRO A 249 7.79 9.86 30.79
N ALA A 250 8.08 8.57 30.99
CA ALA A 250 7.70 7.81 32.17
C ALA A 250 8.93 7.19 32.82
N LYS A 251 8.80 6.81 34.09
CA LYS A 251 9.87 6.14 34.85
C LYS A 251 10.07 4.69 34.39
N SER A 252 9.02 4.07 33.88
CA SER A 252 9.03 2.69 33.38
C SER A 252 7.79 2.44 32.54
N LEU A 253 7.86 1.39 31.71
CA LEU A 253 6.69 0.76 31.08
C LEU A 253 6.61 -0.68 31.55
N SER A 254 5.43 -1.10 32.00
CA SER A 254 5.18 -2.43 32.55
C SER A 254 4.17 -3.23 31.71
N ALA A 255 4.08 -4.53 32.01
CA ALA A 255 3.14 -5.43 31.37
C ALA A 255 1.73 -4.84 31.26
N GLY A 256 1.13 -4.88 30.07
CA GLY A 256 -0.17 -4.28 29.76
C GLY A 256 -0.11 -2.90 29.12
N GLU A 257 0.97 -2.15 29.30
CA GLU A 257 1.08 -0.77 28.82
C GLU A 257 1.51 -0.69 27.35
N VAL A 258 0.99 0.34 26.67
CA VAL A 258 1.41 0.80 25.35
C VAL A 258 2.20 2.09 25.52
N GLY A 259 3.30 2.23 24.80
CA GLY A 259 4.12 3.42 24.89
C GLY A 259 5.23 3.44 23.85
N TYR A 260 6.26 4.22 24.11
CA TYR A 260 7.42 4.33 23.24
C TYR A 260 8.73 4.07 23.98
N ILE A 261 9.72 3.65 23.21
CA ILE A 261 11.12 3.49 23.66
C ILE A 261 12.03 4.21 22.68
N THR A 262 12.99 5.01 23.21
CA THR A 262 14.10 5.56 22.44
C THR A 262 15.42 5.00 22.97
N ALA A 263 16.30 4.64 22.07
CA ALA A 263 17.59 4.03 22.41
C ALA A 263 18.72 4.48 21.46
N SER A 264 18.62 5.69 20.91
CA SER A 264 19.58 6.27 19.94
C SER A 264 19.83 5.37 18.72
N ILE A 265 18.84 4.59 18.33
CA ILE A 265 18.89 3.74 17.14
C ILE A 265 18.88 4.64 15.90
N LYS A 266 19.84 4.43 14.99
CA LYS A 266 20.02 5.31 13.82
C LYS A 266 19.27 4.85 12.58
N ASN A 267 18.85 3.59 12.53
CA ASN A 267 18.21 3.00 11.37
C ASN A 267 16.97 2.18 11.79
N VAL A 268 15.81 2.45 11.20
CA VAL A 268 14.57 1.69 11.48
C VAL A 268 14.69 0.18 11.18
N ARG A 269 15.61 -0.22 10.32
CA ARG A 269 15.88 -1.64 10.06
C ARG A 269 16.45 -2.40 11.27
N GLU A 270 16.95 -1.69 12.28
CA GLU A 270 17.42 -2.25 13.56
C GLU A 270 16.30 -2.34 14.60
N ALA A 271 15.14 -1.71 14.37
CA ALA A 271 13.95 -1.79 15.21
C ALA A 271 12.73 -2.09 14.33
N ARG A 272 12.71 -3.28 13.75
CA ARG A 272 11.69 -3.67 12.77
C ARG A 272 10.33 -3.90 13.42
N VAL A 273 9.29 -3.48 12.72
CA VAL A 273 7.90 -3.78 13.09
C VAL A 273 7.70 -5.29 13.21
N GLY A 274 7.08 -5.73 14.28
CA GLY A 274 6.86 -7.14 14.60
C GLY A 274 7.98 -7.80 15.42
N ASP A 275 9.16 -7.16 15.58
CA ASP A 275 10.23 -7.71 16.42
C ASP A 275 9.86 -7.62 17.90
N THR A 276 10.53 -8.45 18.71
CA THR A 276 10.37 -8.49 20.15
C THR A 276 11.59 -7.86 20.82
N ILE A 277 11.33 -6.92 21.73
CA ILE A 277 12.34 -6.35 22.61
C ILE A 277 12.39 -7.17 23.88
N THR A 278 13.61 -7.56 24.32
CA THR A 278 13.89 -8.18 25.61
C THR A 278 15.04 -7.46 26.31
N LEU A 279 15.26 -7.74 27.60
CA LEU A 279 16.44 -7.25 28.31
C LEU A 279 17.66 -8.13 27.97
N ALA A 280 18.82 -7.51 27.74
CA ALA A 280 20.03 -8.22 27.37
C ALA A 280 20.60 -9.07 28.52
N ASP A 281 20.44 -8.60 29.78
CA ASP A 281 20.91 -9.27 31.00
C ASP A 281 19.95 -10.38 31.49
N ARG A 282 18.65 -10.27 31.14
CA ARG A 282 17.62 -11.25 31.48
C ARG A 282 16.72 -11.52 30.26
N PRO A 283 17.24 -12.15 29.20
CA PRO A 283 16.50 -12.35 27.97
C PRO A 283 15.34 -13.32 28.14
N ALA A 284 14.24 -13.05 27.43
CA ALA A 284 13.13 -13.99 27.30
C ALA A 284 13.59 -15.21 26.47
N ALA A 285 13.01 -16.39 26.77
CA ALA A 285 13.35 -17.63 26.09
C ALA A 285 12.89 -17.64 24.63
N GLU A 286 11.72 -17.05 24.35
CA GLU A 286 11.10 -17.05 23.02
C GLU A 286 10.57 -15.67 22.66
N PRO A 287 10.69 -15.25 21.39
CA PRO A 287 10.09 -14.02 20.89
C PRO A 287 8.56 -14.14 20.85
N LEU A 288 7.89 -13.01 20.74
CA LEU A 288 6.46 -12.96 20.46
C LEU A 288 6.19 -13.47 19.03
N PRO A 289 5.07 -14.18 18.80
CA PRO A 289 4.77 -14.78 17.50
C PRO A 289 4.48 -13.72 16.43
N GLY A 290 4.64 -14.12 15.16
CA GLY A 290 4.17 -13.39 14.00
C GLY A 290 5.17 -12.42 13.37
N TYR A 291 6.42 -12.37 13.81
CA TYR A 291 7.47 -11.65 13.08
C TYR A 291 7.72 -12.30 11.71
N ARG A 292 7.72 -11.49 10.68
CA ARG A 292 8.20 -11.86 9.33
C ARG A 292 8.87 -10.67 8.67
N ALA A 293 9.89 -10.94 7.87
CA ALA A 293 10.47 -9.92 7.02
C ALA A 293 9.52 -9.62 5.87
N VAL A 294 9.04 -8.41 5.78
CA VAL A 294 8.18 -7.97 4.69
C VAL A 294 9.00 -7.84 3.41
N GLN A 295 8.52 -8.41 2.32
CA GLN A 295 9.17 -8.39 1.02
C GLN A 295 8.38 -7.49 0.07
N PRO A 296 9.05 -6.62 -0.70
CA PRO A 296 8.39 -5.88 -1.77
C PRO A 296 7.79 -6.82 -2.82
N MET A 297 6.62 -6.46 -3.34
CA MET A 297 5.92 -7.22 -4.37
C MET A 297 5.85 -6.50 -5.71
N VAL A 298 5.93 -5.17 -5.70
CA VAL A 298 5.85 -4.31 -6.88
C VAL A 298 7.14 -3.52 -7.02
N PHE A 299 7.69 -3.48 -8.22
CA PHE A 299 8.95 -2.82 -8.51
C PHE A 299 8.80 -1.86 -9.70
N CYS A 300 9.41 -0.68 -9.60
CA CYS A 300 9.55 0.21 -10.75
C CYS A 300 10.89 0.95 -10.72
N GLY A 301 11.35 1.42 -11.88
CA GLY A 301 12.46 2.36 -11.96
C GLY A 301 11.97 3.78 -11.68
N VAL A 302 12.69 4.52 -10.84
CA VAL A 302 12.41 5.92 -10.51
C VAL A 302 13.61 6.76 -10.93
N TYR A 303 13.38 7.72 -11.80
CA TYR A 303 14.42 8.55 -12.40
C TYR A 303 14.08 10.02 -12.22
N PRO A 304 15.07 10.90 -11.93
CA PRO A 304 14.82 12.33 -11.96
C PRO A 304 14.61 12.77 -13.41
N ALA A 305 13.66 13.67 -13.66
CA ALA A 305 13.42 14.23 -15.01
C ALA A 305 14.63 15.00 -15.53
N ASP A 306 15.39 15.62 -14.63
CA ASP A 306 16.72 16.18 -14.91
C ASP A 306 17.79 15.36 -14.17
N GLY A 307 18.72 14.76 -14.90
CA GLY A 307 19.80 13.94 -14.36
C GLY A 307 20.71 14.65 -13.35
N ALA A 308 20.69 15.99 -13.31
CA ALA A 308 21.40 16.78 -12.29
C ALA A 308 20.90 16.50 -10.86
N HIS A 309 19.63 16.10 -10.71
CA HIS A 309 18.98 15.81 -9.42
C HIS A 309 19.12 14.35 -8.94
N TYR A 310 20.00 13.54 -9.53
CA TYR A 310 20.23 12.17 -9.09
C TYR A 310 20.65 12.05 -7.61
N ALA A 311 21.54 12.92 -7.15
CA ALA A 311 21.97 12.94 -5.76
C ALA A 311 20.83 13.33 -4.80
N ASP A 312 20.01 14.30 -5.20
CA ASP A 312 18.85 14.75 -4.41
C ASP A 312 17.81 13.61 -4.29
N LEU A 313 17.57 12.86 -5.38
CA LEU A 313 16.69 11.69 -5.35
C LEU A 313 17.22 10.59 -4.42
N ARG A 314 18.53 10.31 -4.46
CA ARG A 314 19.13 9.33 -3.54
C ARG A 314 18.92 9.74 -2.09
N ASP A 315 19.24 11.00 -1.75
CA ASP A 315 19.14 11.52 -0.39
C ASP A 315 17.67 11.53 0.10
N ALA A 316 16.71 11.80 -0.80
CA ALA A 316 15.29 11.72 -0.51
C ALA A 316 14.83 10.28 -0.23
N LEU A 317 15.25 9.31 -1.07
CA LEU A 317 14.95 7.89 -0.87
C LEU A 317 15.56 7.36 0.43
N GLU A 318 16.79 7.74 0.76
CA GLU A 318 17.43 7.39 2.03
C GLU A 318 16.63 7.92 3.24
N LYS A 319 16.17 9.18 3.18
CA LYS A 319 15.34 9.78 4.23
C LYS A 319 13.97 9.11 4.35
N LEU A 320 13.31 8.81 3.24
CA LEU A 320 12.04 8.08 3.26
C LEU A 320 12.20 6.68 3.86
N GLN A 321 13.29 5.97 3.52
CA GLN A 321 13.59 4.65 4.05
C GLN A 321 13.84 4.65 5.57
N LEU A 322 14.26 5.77 6.16
CA LEU A 322 14.36 5.91 7.63
C LEU A 322 13.00 5.79 8.33
N ASN A 323 11.91 6.09 7.64
CA ASN A 323 10.55 6.01 8.16
C ASN A 323 9.71 4.89 7.53
N ASP A 324 10.28 4.15 6.57
CA ASP A 324 9.59 3.11 5.82
C ASP A 324 10.53 1.93 5.58
N ALA A 325 10.46 0.94 6.46
CA ALA A 325 11.31 -0.24 6.40
C ALA A 325 10.99 -1.16 5.19
N ALA A 326 9.82 -1.01 4.60
CA ALA A 326 9.37 -1.80 3.45
C ALA A 326 9.91 -1.25 2.11
N LEU A 327 10.21 0.06 2.04
CA LEU A 327 10.83 0.65 0.87
C LEU A 327 12.24 0.11 0.65
N THR A 328 12.48 -0.49 -0.51
CA THR A 328 13.82 -0.90 -0.96
C THR A 328 14.20 -0.14 -2.22
N PHE A 329 15.46 0.19 -2.37
CA PHE A 329 15.95 0.79 -3.60
C PHE A 329 17.41 0.43 -3.86
N GLU A 330 17.75 0.30 -5.15
CA GLU A 330 19.08 0.00 -5.65
C GLU A 330 19.39 0.92 -6.84
N PRO A 331 20.64 1.35 -7.04
CA PRO A 331 21.03 2.11 -8.21
C PRO A 331 20.69 1.36 -9.50
N GLU A 332 20.09 2.05 -10.44
CA GLU A 332 19.76 1.52 -11.77
C GLU A 332 20.18 2.52 -12.86
N THR A 333 20.53 2.01 -14.03
CA THR A 333 20.85 2.83 -15.18
C THR A 333 20.00 2.42 -16.37
N SER A 334 19.32 3.38 -16.97
CA SER A 334 18.59 3.23 -18.22
C SER A 334 19.32 3.96 -19.34
N VAL A 335 19.40 3.34 -20.51
CA VAL A 335 19.97 3.98 -21.70
C VAL A 335 19.14 5.21 -22.09
N ALA A 336 17.83 5.14 -21.90
CA ALA A 336 16.89 6.20 -22.28
C ALA A 336 16.78 7.32 -21.21
N LEU A 337 16.84 6.98 -19.91
CA LEU A 337 16.53 7.89 -18.81
C LEU A 337 17.76 8.28 -17.96
N GLY A 338 18.90 7.64 -18.19
CA GLY A 338 20.13 7.89 -17.43
C GLY A 338 20.16 7.16 -16.09
N PHE A 339 20.69 7.81 -15.06
CA PHE A 339 20.84 7.24 -13.73
C PHE A 339 19.57 7.45 -12.89
N GLY A 340 19.16 6.40 -12.19
CA GLY A 340 18.01 6.38 -11.31
C GLY A 340 18.11 5.24 -10.30
N PHE A 341 16.96 4.81 -9.77
CA PHE A 341 16.88 3.75 -8.78
C PHE A 341 15.78 2.77 -9.13
N ARG A 342 16.06 1.48 -8.97
CA ARG A 342 15.06 0.42 -8.93
C ARG A 342 14.49 0.36 -7.54
N CYS A 343 13.21 0.72 -7.40
CA CYS A 343 12.51 0.77 -6.12
C CYS A 343 11.53 -0.39 -6.00
N GLY A 344 11.46 -0.96 -4.79
CA GLY A 344 10.50 -2.01 -4.44
C GLY A 344 9.50 -1.51 -3.40
N PHE A 345 8.24 -1.90 -3.58
CA PHE A 345 7.08 -1.43 -2.81
C PHE A 345 6.19 -2.60 -2.39
N LEU A 346 5.39 -2.43 -1.33
CA LEU A 346 4.42 -3.43 -0.87
C LEU A 346 3.31 -3.67 -1.89
N GLY A 347 2.84 -2.61 -2.54
CA GLY A 347 1.79 -2.63 -3.55
C GLY A 347 1.73 -1.31 -4.30
N LEU A 348 0.65 -1.10 -5.07
CA LEU A 348 0.47 0.10 -5.87
C LEU A 348 0.24 1.35 -5.05
N LEU A 349 -0.60 1.28 -4.03
CA LEU A 349 -0.89 2.44 -3.18
C LEU A 349 0.39 2.89 -2.46
N HIS A 350 1.19 1.95 -1.97
CA HIS A 350 2.48 2.26 -1.37
C HIS A 350 3.42 2.97 -2.38
N MET A 351 3.48 2.48 -3.63
CA MET A 351 4.27 3.12 -4.70
C MET A 351 3.80 4.57 -4.96
N GLU A 352 2.50 4.79 -5.09
CA GLU A 352 1.93 6.12 -5.33
C GLU A 352 2.23 7.09 -4.18
N ILE A 353 2.09 6.62 -2.93
CA ILE A 353 2.39 7.42 -1.75
C ILE A 353 3.86 7.86 -1.74
N ILE A 354 4.79 6.93 -1.98
CA ILE A 354 6.22 7.24 -2.02
C ILE A 354 6.54 8.22 -3.16
N GLN A 355 5.94 8.02 -4.34
CA GLN A 355 6.11 8.94 -5.46
C GLN A 355 5.61 10.35 -5.12
N GLU A 356 4.39 10.48 -4.60
CA GLU A 356 3.85 11.80 -4.21
C GLU A 356 4.68 12.47 -3.11
N ARG A 357 5.20 11.70 -2.16
CA ARG A 357 6.10 12.23 -1.13
C ARG A 357 7.40 12.76 -1.72
N LEU A 358 8.02 12.02 -2.65
CA LEU A 358 9.22 12.48 -3.36
C LEU A 358 8.96 13.78 -4.13
N GLU A 359 7.81 13.88 -4.79
CA GLU A 359 7.42 15.07 -5.56
C GLU A 359 7.10 16.27 -4.66
N ARG A 360 6.32 16.08 -3.58
CA ARG A 360 5.82 17.18 -2.73
C ARG A 360 6.78 17.58 -1.61
N GLU A 361 7.32 16.60 -0.85
CA GLU A 361 8.18 16.90 0.31
C GLU A 361 9.61 17.28 -0.12
N TYR A 362 10.10 16.69 -1.24
CA TYR A 362 11.46 16.91 -1.73
C TYR A 362 11.53 17.71 -3.03
N ASN A 363 10.38 18.13 -3.57
CA ASN A 363 10.26 18.95 -4.79
C ASN A 363 11.03 18.34 -5.98
N LEU A 364 10.92 17.03 -6.16
CA LEU A 364 11.56 16.30 -7.25
C LEU A 364 10.57 16.10 -8.39
N ASP A 365 11.02 16.33 -9.62
CA ASP A 365 10.28 15.99 -10.83
C ASP A 365 10.76 14.62 -11.30
N LEU A 366 9.85 13.62 -11.33
CA LEU A 366 10.19 12.22 -11.48
C LEU A 366 9.61 11.60 -12.74
N ILE A 367 10.34 10.64 -13.30
CA ILE A 367 9.88 9.72 -14.32
C ILE A 367 9.89 8.31 -13.73
N THR A 368 8.73 7.67 -13.70
CA THR A 368 8.60 6.28 -13.24
C THR A 368 8.38 5.35 -14.43
N THR A 369 9.04 4.19 -14.41
CA THR A 369 8.77 3.12 -15.37
C THR A 369 7.49 2.38 -15.01
N ALA A 370 6.95 1.58 -15.94
CA ALA A 370 5.80 0.75 -15.64
C ALA A 370 6.09 -0.20 -14.46
N PRO A 371 5.17 -0.34 -13.50
CA PRO A 371 5.36 -1.27 -12.39
C PRO A 371 5.46 -2.71 -12.89
N SER A 372 6.28 -3.50 -12.22
CA SER A 372 6.54 -4.91 -12.52
C SER A 372 6.46 -5.73 -11.23
N VAL A 373 6.16 -7.02 -11.37
CA VAL A 373 6.22 -7.99 -10.27
C VAL A 373 7.52 -8.77 -10.33
N VAL A 374 7.84 -9.54 -9.28
CA VAL A 374 8.96 -10.48 -9.31
C VAL A 374 8.53 -11.75 -10.02
N TYR A 375 9.27 -12.15 -11.05
CA TYR A 375 9.10 -13.43 -11.74
C TYR A 375 10.21 -14.41 -11.33
N HIS A 376 9.86 -15.67 -11.19
CA HIS A 376 10.84 -16.73 -10.96
C HIS A 376 11.15 -17.44 -12.27
N ILE A 377 12.42 -17.41 -12.67
CA ILE A 377 12.91 -18.04 -13.91
C ILE A 377 13.90 -19.14 -13.54
N THR A 378 13.63 -20.36 -14.01
CA THR A 378 14.59 -21.45 -13.96
C THR A 378 15.20 -21.60 -15.35
N LYS A 379 16.52 -21.44 -15.45
CA LYS A 379 17.24 -21.63 -16.70
C LYS A 379 17.42 -23.11 -17.05
N THR A 380 17.78 -23.38 -18.31
CA THR A 380 18.10 -24.73 -18.81
C THR A 380 19.29 -25.38 -18.12
N ASP A 381 20.19 -24.59 -17.53
CA ASP A 381 21.33 -25.05 -16.71
C ASP A 381 20.95 -25.30 -15.23
N GLY A 382 19.68 -25.14 -14.86
CA GLY A 382 19.15 -25.31 -13.50
C GLY A 382 19.29 -24.08 -12.61
N THR A 383 19.89 -22.99 -13.07
CA THR A 383 20.00 -21.73 -12.29
C THR A 383 18.63 -21.10 -12.09
N LYS A 384 18.30 -20.74 -10.85
CA LYS A 384 17.08 -20.03 -10.49
C LYS A 384 17.37 -18.53 -10.35
N LEU A 385 16.56 -17.73 -10.99
CA LEU A 385 16.63 -16.27 -10.98
C LEU A 385 15.32 -15.67 -10.51
N SER A 386 15.39 -14.61 -9.72
CA SER A 386 14.26 -13.72 -9.42
C SER A 386 14.42 -12.46 -10.25
N ILE A 387 13.47 -12.20 -11.15
CA ILE A 387 13.52 -11.10 -12.11
C ILE A 387 12.45 -10.09 -11.75
N ASP A 388 12.84 -8.92 -11.32
CA ASP A 388 12.01 -7.75 -11.05
C ASP A 388 12.13 -6.67 -12.14
N ASN A 389 13.27 -6.69 -12.86
CA ASN A 389 13.55 -5.77 -13.96
C ASN A 389 13.45 -6.49 -15.32
N PRO A 390 12.58 -6.03 -16.24
CA PRO A 390 12.44 -6.63 -17.57
C PRO A 390 13.74 -6.70 -18.38
N THR A 391 14.69 -5.78 -18.14
CA THR A 391 15.98 -5.80 -18.84
C THR A 391 16.82 -7.02 -18.53
N ASN A 392 16.64 -7.62 -17.35
CA ASN A 392 17.36 -8.81 -16.90
C ASN A 392 16.69 -10.12 -17.34
N TYR A 393 15.60 -10.05 -18.11
CA TYR A 393 14.90 -11.24 -18.57
C TYR A 393 15.79 -12.04 -19.55
N PRO A 394 16.05 -13.34 -19.29
CA PRO A 394 16.94 -14.16 -20.10
C PRO A 394 16.39 -14.35 -21.52
N ASP A 395 17.29 -14.71 -22.44
CA ASP A 395 16.88 -15.17 -23.78
C ASP A 395 15.95 -16.39 -23.66
N PRO A 396 14.83 -16.42 -24.40
CA PRO A 396 13.86 -17.51 -24.34
C PRO A 396 14.46 -18.91 -24.52
N SER A 397 15.55 -19.06 -25.28
CA SER A 397 16.25 -20.34 -25.47
C SER A 397 16.93 -20.88 -24.21
N HIS A 398 17.18 -20.03 -23.23
CA HIS A 398 17.81 -20.39 -21.95
C HIS A 398 16.80 -20.59 -20.82
N ILE A 399 15.49 -20.47 -21.07
CA ILE A 399 14.44 -20.59 -20.07
C ILE A 399 13.86 -22.01 -20.10
N ALA A 400 13.98 -22.73 -18.99
CA ALA A 400 13.32 -24.02 -18.80
C ALA A 400 11.92 -23.87 -18.19
N LEU A 401 11.77 -22.94 -17.21
CA LEU A 401 10.53 -22.68 -16.51
C LEU A 401 10.43 -21.20 -16.17
N ALA A 402 9.28 -20.59 -16.43
CA ALA A 402 8.93 -19.27 -15.96
C ALA A 402 7.68 -19.34 -15.07
N GLU A 403 7.71 -18.64 -13.94
CA GLU A 403 6.63 -18.62 -12.96
C GLU A 403 6.28 -17.18 -12.61
N GLU A 404 4.98 -16.91 -12.48
CA GLU A 404 4.44 -15.62 -12.06
C GLU A 404 3.72 -15.71 -10.72
N PRO A 405 3.69 -14.61 -9.92
CA PRO A 405 2.98 -14.58 -8.66
C PRO A 405 1.46 -14.56 -8.90
N ILE A 406 0.76 -15.39 -8.14
CA ILE A 406 -0.69 -15.55 -8.19
C ILE A 406 -1.30 -15.06 -6.88
N THR A 407 -2.41 -14.37 -6.98
CA THR A 407 -3.18 -13.89 -5.84
C THR A 407 -4.52 -14.60 -5.73
N ASN A 408 -5.00 -14.69 -4.51
CA ASN A 408 -6.36 -15.03 -4.16
C ASN A 408 -7.14 -13.72 -4.00
N ALA A 409 -8.14 -13.50 -4.82
CA ALA A 409 -8.86 -12.24 -4.93
C ALA A 409 -10.33 -12.40 -4.55
N HIS A 410 -10.81 -11.55 -3.66
CA HIS A 410 -12.19 -11.44 -3.23
C HIS A 410 -12.79 -10.12 -3.75
N ILE A 411 -13.91 -10.21 -4.46
CA ILE A 411 -14.61 -9.07 -5.04
C ILE A 411 -16.03 -9.04 -4.50
N TYR A 412 -16.33 -8.05 -3.68
CA TYR A 412 -17.64 -7.80 -3.09
C TYR A 412 -18.41 -6.81 -3.94
N SER A 413 -19.61 -7.15 -4.36
CA SER A 413 -20.40 -6.31 -5.26
C SER A 413 -21.89 -6.60 -5.18
N PRO A 414 -22.75 -5.64 -5.55
CA PRO A 414 -24.15 -5.94 -5.87
C PRO A 414 -24.27 -6.99 -6.97
N THR A 415 -25.30 -7.85 -6.87
CA THR A 415 -25.52 -8.98 -7.79
C THR A 415 -25.71 -8.56 -9.24
N GLU A 416 -26.21 -7.35 -9.49
CA GLU A 416 -26.40 -6.79 -10.85
C GLU A 416 -25.09 -6.68 -11.65
N PHE A 417 -23.92 -6.56 -10.99
CA PHE A 417 -22.62 -6.40 -11.64
C PHE A 417 -21.82 -7.70 -11.80
N VAL A 418 -22.34 -8.84 -11.36
CA VAL A 418 -21.63 -10.14 -11.43
C VAL A 418 -21.10 -10.44 -12.83
N GLY A 419 -21.93 -10.24 -13.86
CA GLY A 419 -21.54 -10.48 -15.25
C GLY A 419 -20.35 -9.60 -15.70
N ASN A 420 -20.37 -8.32 -15.34
CA ASN A 420 -19.31 -7.36 -15.68
C ASN A 420 -17.99 -7.71 -14.97
N ILE A 421 -18.07 -8.18 -13.73
CA ILE A 421 -16.91 -8.58 -12.93
C ILE A 421 -16.31 -9.88 -13.48
N MET A 422 -17.14 -10.87 -13.79
CA MET A 422 -16.67 -12.11 -14.36
C MET A 422 -15.97 -11.90 -15.71
N GLU A 423 -16.53 -11.06 -16.58
CA GLU A 423 -15.90 -10.66 -17.85
C GLU A 423 -14.53 -9.99 -17.61
N LEU A 424 -14.46 -9.03 -16.66
CA LEU A 424 -13.20 -8.37 -16.32
C LEU A 424 -12.15 -9.38 -15.83
N CYS A 425 -12.52 -10.27 -14.91
CA CYS A 425 -11.60 -11.27 -14.36
C CYS A 425 -11.12 -12.26 -15.44
N GLN A 426 -11.99 -12.69 -16.37
CA GLN A 426 -11.59 -13.51 -17.51
C GLN A 426 -10.62 -12.77 -18.43
N ASP A 427 -10.88 -11.51 -18.72
CA ASP A 427 -9.95 -10.66 -19.50
C ASP A 427 -8.59 -10.53 -18.83
N ARG A 428 -8.51 -10.70 -17.51
CA ARG A 428 -7.27 -10.67 -16.69
C ARG A 428 -6.72 -12.06 -16.37
N ARG A 429 -7.03 -13.06 -17.14
CA ARG A 429 -6.57 -14.45 -16.97
C ARG A 429 -6.96 -15.05 -15.61
N GLY A 430 -8.03 -14.56 -15.02
CA GLY A 430 -8.54 -15.03 -13.73
C GLY A 430 -9.13 -16.43 -13.83
N ILE A 431 -8.89 -17.22 -12.79
CA ILE A 431 -9.50 -18.55 -12.61
C ILE A 431 -10.58 -18.41 -11.56
N PHE A 432 -11.83 -18.59 -11.98
CA PHE A 432 -12.97 -18.59 -11.08
C PHE A 432 -12.85 -19.74 -10.06
N LYS A 433 -13.08 -19.47 -8.80
CA LYS A 433 -13.07 -20.45 -7.71
C LYS A 433 -14.47 -20.73 -7.21
N ASP A 434 -15.10 -19.76 -6.62
CA ASP A 434 -16.46 -19.83 -6.12
C ASP A 434 -17.13 -18.46 -6.08
N MET A 435 -18.41 -18.46 -5.73
CA MET A 435 -19.21 -17.27 -5.53
C MET A 435 -20.19 -17.53 -4.41
N LYS A 436 -20.18 -16.66 -3.40
CA LYS A 436 -21.07 -16.75 -2.24
C LYS A 436 -21.99 -15.56 -2.19
N TYR A 437 -23.28 -15.80 -2.07
CA TYR A 437 -24.26 -14.77 -1.81
C TYR A 437 -24.19 -14.37 -0.34
N ILE A 438 -23.93 -13.11 -0.08
CA ILE A 438 -23.92 -12.52 1.27
C ILE A 438 -25.35 -12.29 1.71
N ASP A 439 -26.14 -11.68 0.83
CA ASP A 439 -27.58 -11.50 0.95
C ASP A 439 -28.26 -11.61 -0.44
N THR A 440 -29.52 -11.18 -0.56
CA THR A 440 -30.25 -11.19 -1.83
C THR A 440 -29.65 -10.28 -2.90
N ASP A 441 -28.96 -9.23 -2.47
CA ASP A 441 -28.52 -8.13 -3.33
C ASP A 441 -27.00 -8.08 -3.50
N ARG A 442 -26.22 -8.81 -2.69
CA ARG A 442 -24.76 -8.73 -2.62
C ARG A 442 -24.09 -10.10 -2.69
N VAL A 443 -22.90 -10.11 -3.29
CA VAL A 443 -22.14 -11.33 -3.58
C VAL A 443 -20.65 -11.11 -3.33
N ASP A 444 -19.98 -12.14 -2.81
CA ASP A 444 -18.53 -12.31 -2.79
C ASP A 444 -18.13 -13.23 -3.94
N ILE A 445 -17.34 -12.73 -4.87
CA ILE A 445 -16.84 -13.45 -6.03
C ILE A 445 -15.35 -13.71 -5.84
N HIS A 446 -14.98 -14.97 -5.85
CA HIS A 446 -13.63 -15.43 -5.56
C HIS A 446 -12.90 -15.87 -6.84
N TYR A 447 -11.74 -15.28 -7.09
CA TYR A 447 -10.87 -15.56 -8.23
C TYR A 447 -9.41 -15.74 -7.81
N GLU A 448 -8.69 -16.61 -8.52
CA GLU A 448 -7.23 -16.53 -8.58
C GLU A 448 -6.83 -15.65 -9.76
N LEU A 449 -6.08 -14.59 -9.48
CA LEU A 449 -5.61 -13.63 -10.48
C LEU A 449 -4.07 -13.52 -10.44
N PRO A 450 -3.40 -13.45 -11.59
CA PRO A 450 -1.99 -13.09 -11.62
C PRO A 450 -1.79 -11.67 -11.09
N LEU A 451 -0.82 -11.50 -10.17
CA LEU A 451 -0.55 -10.18 -9.56
C LEU A 451 -0.26 -9.11 -10.63
N ASN A 452 0.46 -9.47 -11.69
CA ASN A 452 0.78 -8.55 -12.79
C ASN A 452 -0.46 -8.00 -13.52
N GLU A 453 -1.57 -8.73 -13.52
CA GLU A 453 -2.84 -8.27 -14.11
C GLU A 453 -3.61 -7.32 -13.19
N ILE A 454 -3.32 -7.35 -11.89
CA ILE A 454 -3.92 -6.48 -10.88
C ILE A 454 -3.24 -5.12 -10.87
N ILE A 455 -1.89 -5.09 -10.92
CA ILE A 455 -1.09 -3.88 -10.72
C ILE A 455 -1.18 -2.83 -11.84
N TYR A 456 -1.91 -3.04 -12.92
CA TYR A 456 -2.00 -2.02 -13.97
C TYR A 456 -3.21 -1.09 -13.79
N ASP A 457 -4.40 -1.59 -14.02
CA ASP A 457 -5.61 -0.77 -14.02
C ASP A 457 -6.85 -1.58 -13.60
N PHE A 458 -6.62 -2.69 -12.87
CA PHE A 458 -7.70 -3.60 -12.50
C PHE A 458 -8.70 -2.91 -11.56
N PHE A 459 -8.21 -2.20 -10.54
CA PHE A 459 -9.05 -1.52 -9.58
C PHE A 459 -9.93 -0.45 -10.25
N ASP A 460 -9.34 0.38 -11.11
CA ASP A 460 -10.07 1.41 -11.85
C ASP A 460 -11.09 0.81 -12.82
N ALA A 461 -10.70 -0.27 -13.50
CA ALA A 461 -11.60 -0.99 -14.39
C ALA A 461 -12.78 -1.62 -13.61
N LEU A 462 -12.51 -2.19 -12.43
CA LEU A 462 -13.52 -2.75 -11.55
C LEU A 462 -14.50 -1.68 -11.07
N LYS A 463 -14.00 -0.57 -10.53
CA LYS A 463 -14.83 0.56 -10.09
C LYS A 463 -15.67 1.14 -11.24
N SER A 464 -15.08 1.33 -12.40
CA SER A 464 -15.78 1.83 -13.59
C SER A 464 -16.90 0.90 -14.05
N ARG A 465 -16.68 -0.43 -14.07
CA ARG A 465 -17.67 -1.43 -14.50
C ARG A 465 -18.79 -1.67 -13.49
N THR A 466 -18.58 -1.28 -12.24
CA THR A 466 -19.51 -1.47 -11.12
C THR A 466 -20.07 -0.14 -10.57
N ARG A 467 -19.91 0.96 -11.28
CA ARG A 467 -20.34 2.31 -10.85
C ARG A 467 -19.78 2.71 -9.47
N GLY A 468 -18.62 2.18 -9.10
CA GLY A 468 -17.99 2.44 -7.82
C GLY A 468 -18.41 1.52 -6.66
N TYR A 469 -19.38 0.62 -6.88
CA TYR A 469 -19.92 -0.22 -5.79
C TYR A 469 -19.06 -1.42 -5.41
N ALA A 470 -18.22 -1.95 -6.33
CA ALA A 470 -17.40 -3.10 -5.98
C ALA A 470 -16.23 -2.72 -5.09
N SER A 471 -16.00 -3.52 -4.05
CA SER A 471 -14.77 -3.52 -3.28
C SER A 471 -13.92 -4.76 -3.60
N PHE A 472 -12.62 -4.65 -3.37
CA PHE A 472 -11.64 -5.65 -3.82
C PHE A 472 -10.55 -5.80 -2.77
N ASP A 473 -10.25 -7.06 -2.45
CA ASP A 473 -9.13 -7.45 -1.62
C ASP A 473 -8.39 -8.64 -2.24
N TYR A 474 -7.09 -8.78 -1.96
CA TYR A 474 -6.29 -9.87 -2.50
C TYR A 474 -5.11 -10.23 -1.59
N GLU A 475 -4.69 -11.48 -1.66
CA GLU A 475 -3.51 -11.98 -0.97
C GLU A 475 -2.65 -12.82 -1.92
N LEU A 476 -1.33 -12.79 -1.72
CA LEU A 476 -0.40 -13.60 -2.51
C LEU A 476 -0.45 -15.05 -2.02
N ILE A 477 -0.76 -15.99 -2.92
CA ILE A 477 -0.83 -17.43 -2.60
C ILE A 477 0.34 -18.26 -3.11
N GLY A 478 1.25 -17.65 -3.87
CA GLY A 478 2.45 -18.32 -4.39
C GLY A 478 2.69 -18.06 -5.86
N TYR A 479 3.44 -18.94 -6.48
CA TYR A 479 3.87 -18.84 -7.87
C TYR A 479 3.30 -19.97 -8.71
N ARG A 480 3.01 -19.65 -9.99
CA ARG A 480 2.51 -20.63 -10.95
C ARG A 480 3.25 -20.51 -12.27
N LYS A 481 3.50 -21.66 -12.92
CA LYS A 481 4.05 -21.71 -14.26
C LYS A 481 3.21 -20.86 -15.22
N SER A 482 3.90 -20.05 -16.03
CA SER A 482 3.28 -19.16 -17.00
C SER A 482 4.13 -19.03 -18.26
N GLU A 483 3.49 -18.82 -19.42
CA GLU A 483 4.15 -18.56 -20.67
C GLU A 483 4.45 -17.06 -20.81
N LEU A 484 5.58 -16.65 -20.25
CA LEU A 484 5.99 -15.25 -20.20
C LEU A 484 6.89 -14.90 -21.38
N VAL A 485 6.73 -13.68 -21.89
CA VAL A 485 7.58 -13.11 -22.92
C VAL A 485 7.98 -11.69 -22.54
N LYS A 486 9.19 -11.28 -22.94
CA LYS A 486 9.62 -9.90 -22.85
C LYS A 486 9.15 -9.16 -24.09
N LEU A 487 8.41 -8.07 -23.89
CA LEU A 487 7.99 -7.16 -24.92
C LEU A 487 8.88 -5.90 -24.88
N ASP A 488 9.61 -5.68 -25.97
CA ASP A 488 10.45 -4.50 -26.13
C ASP A 488 9.77 -3.48 -27.07
N ILE A 489 9.90 -2.21 -26.75
CA ILE A 489 9.45 -1.10 -27.58
C ILE A 489 10.67 -0.48 -28.27
N MET A 490 10.60 -0.35 -29.58
CA MET A 490 11.65 0.29 -30.39
C MET A 490 11.13 1.61 -30.94
N LEU A 491 11.92 2.65 -30.78
CA LEU A 491 11.71 3.95 -31.42
C LEU A 491 12.83 4.20 -32.41
N ASN A 492 12.48 4.48 -33.64
CA ASN A 492 13.45 4.70 -34.72
C ASN A 492 14.46 3.56 -34.95
N GLY A 493 14.12 2.33 -34.54
CA GLY A 493 14.98 1.16 -34.68
C GLY A 493 15.81 0.83 -33.43
N GLU A 494 15.76 1.65 -32.40
CA GLU A 494 16.47 1.44 -31.12
C GLU A 494 15.52 1.03 -30.02
N VAL A 495 15.91 0.07 -29.18
CA VAL A 495 15.13 -0.40 -28.05
C VAL A 495 15.16 0.65 -26.95
N VAL A 496 13.99 1.01 -26.45
CA VAL A 496 13.83 1.87 -25.27
C VAL A 496 13.60 0.98 -24.06
N ASP A 497 14.64 0.75 -23.27
CA ASP A 497 14.65 -0.15 -22.12
C ASP A 497 13.59 0.21 -21.05
N ALA A 498 13.36 1.50 -20.81
CA ALA A 498 12.37 2.01 -19.89
C ALA A 498 10.90 1.65 -20.28
N LEU A 499 10.67 1.27 -21.53
CA LEU A 499 9.36 0.85 -22.05
C LEU A 499 9.23 -0.66 -22.20
N SER A 500 10.26 -1.44 -21.86
CA SER A 500 10.22 -2.89 -21.88
C SER A 500 9.44 -3.45 -20.69
N PHE A 501 8.68 -4.51 -20.89
CA PHE A 501 7.95 -5.19 -19.83
C PHE A 501 7.76 -6.69 -20.12
N ILE A 502 7.50 -7.47 -19.04
CA ILE A 502 7.24 -8.90 -19.12
C ILE A 502 5.72 -9.09 -19.11
N ILE A 503 5.22 -9.92 -20.02
CA ILE A 503 3.79 -10.18 -20.19
C ILE A 503 3.54 -11.64 -20.58
N HIS A 504 2.35 -12.14 -20.31
CA HIS A 504 1.90 -13.45 -20.82
C HIS A 504 1.78 -13.43 -22.34
N ALA A 505 2.22 -14.50 -23.00
CA ALA A 505 2.30 -14.60 -24.47
C ALA A 505 0.97 -14.30 -25.18
N GLU A 506 -0.16 -14.80 -24.64
CA GLU A 506 -1.50 -14.56 -25.21
C GLU A 506 -1.91 -13.07 -25.22
N LYS A 507 -1.46 -12.31 -24.21
CA LYS A 507 -1.79 -10.88 -24.08
C LYS A 507 -0.77 -9.96 -24.77
N ALA A 508 0.33 -10.51 -25.26
CA ALA A 508 1.43 -9.72 -25.84
C ALA A 508 1.00 -8.91 -27.07
N TYR A 509 0.30 -9.54 -28.03
CA TYR A 509 -0.11 -8.84 -29.25
C TYR A 509 -1.12 -7.70 -29.03
N PRO A 510 -2.27 -7.91 -28.34
CA PRO A 510 -3.22 -6.83 -28.09
C PRO A 510 -2.63 -5.70 -27.25
N ARG A 511 -1.76 -6.02 -26.27
CA ARG A 511 -1.08 -5.02 -25.45
C ARG A 511 -0.07 -4.22 -26.26
N ALA A 512 0.75 -4.91 -27.08
CA ALA A 512 1.72 -4.29 -27.98
C ALA A 512 1.06 -3.30 -28.94
N ARG A 513 -0.04 -3.69 -29.57
CA ARG A 513 -0.80 -2.85 -30.49
C ARG A 513 -1.33 -1.59 -29.82
N LYS A 514 -1.99 -1.74 -28.67
CA LYS A 514 -2.51 -0.61 -27.89
C LYS A 514 -1.40 0.35 -27.44
N MET A 515 -0.22 -0.20 -27.10
CA MET A 515 0.94 0.59 -26.67
C MET A 515 1.51 1.42 -27.82
N VAL A 516 1.76 0.81 -28.99
CA VAL A 516 2.31 1.56 -30.14
C VAL A 516 1.32 2.60 -30.69
N GLU A 517 0.01 2.34 -30.62
CA GLU A 517 -1.05 3.30 -30.97
C GLU A 517 -1.00 4.50 -30.02
N LYS A 518 -0.97 4.28 -28.69
CA LYS A 518 -0.86 5.36 -27.70
C LYS A 518 0.43 6.16 -27.83
N LEU A 519 1.57 5.49 -28.04
CA LEU A 519 2.85 6.17 -28.25
C LEU A 519 2.82 7.05 -29.49
N LYS A 520 2.24 6.57 -30.60
CA LYS A 520 2.05 7.38 -31.81
C LYS A 520 1.23 8.65 -31.55
N GLU A 521 0.23 8.59 -30.68
CA GLU A 521 -0.60 9.76 -30.32
C GLU A 521 0.15 10.74 -29.42
N LYS A 522 0.95 10.23 -28.48
CA LYS A 522 1.65 11.03 -27.48
C LYS A 522 2.96 11.62 -27.99
N ILE A 523 3.68 10.90 -28.86
CA ILE A 523 4.95 11.39 -29.41
C ILE A 523 4.69 12.53 -30.39
N PRO A 524 5.23 13.74 -30.14
CA PRO A 524 5.04 14.87 -31.05
C PRO A 524 5.72 14.59 -32.41
N ARG A 525 5.11 15.09 -33.47
CA ARG A 525 5.67 14.96 -34.83
C ARG A 525 7.00 15.66 -34.91
N GLN A 526 7.99 14.93 -35.41
CA GLN A 526 9.32 15.44 -35.67
C GLN A 526 9.49 15.84 -37.16
N LEU A 527 10.66 16.36 -37.52
CA LEU A 527 10.98 16.69 -38.91
C LEU A 527 11.19 15.45 -39.81
N PHE A 528 11.30 14.28 -39.20
CA PHE A 528 11.42 12.97 -39.84
C PHE A 528 10.36 11.99 -39.30
N GLU A 529 10.19 10.86 -39.95
CA GLU A 529 9.28 9.81 -39.53
C GLU A 529 9.90 9.02 -38.39
N VAL A 530 9.14 8.79 -37.31
CA VAL A 530 9.55 7.95 -36.18
C VAL A 530 8.71 6.67 -36.23
N PRO A 531 9.27 5.52 -36.63
CA PRO A 531 8.61 4.24 -36.49
C PRO A 531 8.61 3.84 -35.03
N VAL A 532 7.42 3.48 -34.51
CA VAL A 532 7.18 2.92 -33.20
C VAL A 532 6.87 1.44 -33.40
N GLN A 533 7.68 0.57 -32.83
CA GLN A 533 7.59 -0.87 -33.04
C GLN A 533 7.61 -1.60 -31.71
N ALA A 534 6.77 -2.64 -31.60
CA ALA A 534 6.83 -3.57 -30.47
C ALA A 534 7.34 -4.92 -30.96
N CYS A 535 8.27 -5.52 -30.22
CA CYS A 535 8.92 -6.76 -30.62
C CYS A 535 9.09 -7.74 -29.45
N ILE A 536 9.10 -9.03 -29.79
CA ILE A 536 9.41 -10.14 -28.89
C ILE A 536 10.58 -10.91 -29.50
N GLY A 537 11.70 -11.02 -28.74
CA GLY A 537 12.90 -11.71 -29.22
C GLY A 537 13.39 -11.19 -30.59
N GLY A 538 13.32 -9.88 -30.84
CA GLY A 538 13.69 -9.24 -32.09
C GLY A 538 12.65 -9.31 -33.22
N LYS A 539 11.58 -10.09 -33.07
CA LYS A 539 10.48 -10.17 -34.05
C LYS A 539 9.45 -9.07 -33.80
N ILE A 540 9.24 -8.20 -34.78
CA ILE A 540 8.24 -7.14 -34.71
C ILE A 540 6.83 -7.75 -34.78
N ILE A 541 6.00 -7.48 -33.77
CA ILE A 541 4.61 -7.95 -33.66
C ILE A 541 3.58 -6.84 -33.88
N ALA A 542 3.95 -5.59 -33.61
CA ALA A 542 3.10 -4.43 -33.89
C ALA A 542 3.95 -3.24 -34.33
N ARG A 543 3.40 -2.40 -35.20
CA ARG A 543 4.08 -1.23 -35.71
C ARG A 543 3.11 -0.10 -35.99
N GLU A 544 3.50 1.10 -35.58
CA GLU A 544 2.89 2.36 -35.97
C GLU A 544 3.98 3.36 -36.40
N THR A 545 3.58 4.47 -37.02
CA THR A 545 4.54 5.48 -37.49
C THR A 545 4.03 6.88 -37.14
N VAL A 546 4.84 7.64 -36.42
CA VAL A 546 4.62 9.08 -36.19
C VAL A 546 5.09 9.79 -37.49
N LYS A 547 4.13 10.35 -38.23
CA LYS A 547 4.42 11.02 -39.50
C LYS A 547 5.26 12.28 -39.30
N ALA A 548 6.22 12.52 -40.19
CA ALA A 548 7.00 13.75 -40.17
C ALA A 548 6.13 14.99 -40.35
N MET A 549 6.53 16.11 -39.74
CA MET A 549 5.98 17.42 -40.06
C MET A 549 6.27 17.73 -41.54
N ARG A 550 5.23 18.13 -42.26
CA ARG A 550 5.35 18.57 -43.66
C ARG A 550 5.34 20.08 -43.68
N LYS A 551 6.42 20.67 -44.17
CA LYS A 551 6.41 22.06 -44.66
C LYS A 551 5.85 22.03 -46.06
N ASP A 552 4.83 22.81 -46.37
CA ASP A 552 4.35 22.94 -47.73
C ASP A 552 5.35 23.71 -48.59
N VAL A 553 6.27 22.96 -49.18
CA VAL A 553 7.33 23.55 -50.06
C VAL A 553 6.78 23.98 -51.41
N LEU A 554 5.53 23.59 -51.74
CA LEU A 554 4.86 23.91 -52.98
C LEU A 554 3.96 25.15 -52.88
N ALA A 555 3.68 25.66 -51.69
CA ALA A 555 2.79 26.81 -51.47
C ALA A 555 3.18 28.08 -52.24
N LYS A 556 4.47 28.22 -52.53
CA LYS A 556 5.02 29.35 -53.34
C LYS A 556 5.22 29.03 -54.83
N CYS A 557 4.81 27.85 -55.27
CA CYS A 557 4.91 27.46 -56.69
C CYS A 557 3.63 27.83 -57.44
N TYR A 558 3.57 29.04 -57.97
CA TYR A 558 2.54 29.46 -58.92
C TYR A 558 2.80 28.86 -60.29
N GLY A 559 1.79 28.19 -60.91
CA GLY A 559 1.83 27.66 -62.26
C GLY A 559 2.23 26.17 -62.38
N GLY A 560 2.13 25.64 -63.58
CA GLY A 560 2.21 24.21 -63.90
C GLY A 560 3.62 23.59 -64.02
N ASP A 561 4.69 24.23 -63.47
CA ASP A 561 6.05 23.67 -63.57
C ASP A 561 6.23 22.42 -62.71
N ILE A 562 5.93 21.29 -63.32
CA ILE A 562 6.00 19.95 -62.75
C ILE A 562 7.44 19.60 -62.34
N THR A 563 8.43 20.05 -63.11
CA THR A 563 9.86 19.73 -62.91
C THR A 563 10.36 20.41 -61.64
N ARG A 564 10.02 21.68 -61.42
CA ARG A 564 10.35 22.42 -60.19
C ARG A 564 9.68 21.85 -58.96
N LYS A 565 8.40 21.45 -59.07
CA LYS A 565 7.67 20.78 -58.00
C LYS A 565 8.33 19.45 -57.61
N LYS A 566 8.71 18.60 -58.55
CA LYS A 566 9.43 17.34 -58.30
C LYS A 566 10.76 17.59 -57.62
N LYS A 567 11.56 18.54 -58.09
CA LYS A 567 12.88 18.88 -57.52
C LYS A 567 12.79 19.39 -56.07
N LEU A 568 11.77 20.18 -55.74
CA LEU A 568 11.52 20.65 -54.40
C LEU A 568 11.10 19.52 -53.44
N LEU A 569 10.26 18.59 -53.91
CA LEU A 569 9.85 17.41 -53.16
C LEU A 569 11.02 16.44 -52.90
N GLU A 570 11.89 16.24 -53.91
CA GLU A 570 13.11 15.44 -53.77
C GLU A 570 14.09 16.05 -52.77
N LYS A 571 14.34 17.36 -52.85
CA LYS A 571 15.15 18.06 -51.83
C LYS A 571 14.58 17.93 -50.42
N GLN A 572 13.26 18.01 -50.27
CA GLN A 572 12.63 17.82 -48.98
C GLN A 572 12.81 16.38 -48.50
N LYS A 573 12.70 15.38 -49.36
CA LYS A 573 12.92 13.97 -49.07
C LYS A 573 14.36 13.68 -48.64
N GLU A 574 15.34 14.23 -49.34
CA GLU A 574 16.76 14.11 -48.98
C GLU A 574 17.07 14.80 -47.64
N GLY A 575 16.55 16.02 -47.42
CA GLY A 575 16.70 16.72 -46.15
C GLY A 575 16.16 15.94 -44.97
N LYS A 576 14.99 15.31 -45.11
CA LYS A 576 14.41 14.42 -44.10
C LYS A 576 15.26 13.17 -43.85
N LYS A 577 15.84 12.58 -44.91
CA LYS A 577 16.74 11.43 -44.78
C LYS A 577 18.01 11.78 -43.99
N ARG A 578 18.61 12.96 -44.26
CA ARG A 578 19.76 13.46 -43.48
C ARG A 578 19.42 13.74 -42.03
N MET A 579 18.26 14.38 -41.75
CA MET A 579 17.82 14.66 -40.39
C MET A 579 17.57 13.39 -39.61
N ARG A 580 17.05 12.33 -40.25
CA ARG A 580 16.87 11.02 -39.61
C ARG A 580 18.21 10.38 -39.19
N GLN A 581 19.28 10.60 -39.96
CA GLN A 581 20.63 10.11 -39.64
C GLN A 581 21.31 10.91 -38.52
N LEU A 582 20.90 12.16 -38.29
CA LEU A 582 21.44 13.04 -37.24
C LEU A 582 20.60 13.04 -35.96
N GLY A 583 19.39 12.51 -36.00
CA GLY A 583 18.41 12.53 -34.92
C GLY A 583 18.27 11.18 -34.21
N THR A 584 19.35 10.42 -34.10
CA THR A 584 19.44 9.20 -33.30
C THR A 584 19.89 9.52 -31.90
#